data_5a6383e2814edcacc201f7fa4be4d6a0
#
_entry.id   5a6383e2814edcacc201f7fa4be4d6a0
#
_cell.length_a   1.000
_cell.length_b   1.000
_cell.length_c   1.000
_cell.angle_alpha   90.00
_cell.angle_beta   90.00
_cell.angle_gamma   90.00
#
_symmetry.space_group_name_H-M   'P 1'
#
loop_
_entity.id
_entity.type
_entity.pdbx_description
1 polymer ?
#
loop_
_entity_poly.entity_id
_entity_poly.type
_entity_poly.pdbx_seq_one_letter_code
_entity_poly.pdbx_strand_id
1 'polypeptide(L)'
;MQTIQSVALIGMGALGILYGHTMARKMKEGAVTFLVDEKRKQRYRADPPTFNGEPCRFAFCAPEDYPGKAELLIFGVKGTQLKEAIESVRPVVGPKTIIVSLLNGITSETILEEAFPQATVLYSVAQGMAATRVGTHVICKNPGFLFIGVPARHADRLPALKTVEAFFDSTGVVYRHEEDIERRIWCKWMFNIGVNQTIAVAKGTFADIQKPGAVRDRYIAAMREVVAVAEKVGVDVTERDLEEYIRIGDGLDPEGMPSLRQDTKAHRLTEVDFFSGALIEKAKAVGVPVPVNEALNREIKAIEASWKQVDAPVVDLLCAHTSVRDYTDEPVSEAMRQKILDAVFAASSSCFLQLVTVIRVTDPELRRVMYEASGNQPQVLSAPEFWVFCADYHRDAGLCPKADLGWTEQFLTSTLDVGICVQNAMVALESLGLGGCFIGGLRNGIAKADQALGLPENVYPVLGLAFGHPAFKNEVKPRLPQAITVMENRYIKPDADELQKYDAVTETYFATRIRSPRKDSWTKGIGGVLARERRPCVLEFPRS
;
A
#
# COMPACT_ATOMS: atom_id res chain seq x y z
N MET A 1 -24.08 36.64 -6.55
CA MET A 1 -22.94 35.69 -6.67
C MET A 1 -23.52 34.30 -6.78
N GLN A 2 -22.99 33.48 -7.67
CA GLN A 2 -23.37 32.06 -7.76
C GLN A 2 -22.85 31.38 -6.50
N THR A 3 -23.69 30.64 -5.77
CA THR A 3 -23.29 29.91 -4.58
C THR A 3 -22.99 28.46 -4.97
N ILE A 4 -21.82 27.96 -4.62
CA ILE A 4 -21.43 26.55 -4.86
C ILE A 4 -22.22 25.66 -3.90
N GLN A 5 -23.04 24.75 -4.46
CA GLN A 5 -23.89 23.82 -3.71
C GLN A 5 -23.36 22.38 -3.79
N SER A 6 -22.53 22.06 -4.81
CA SER A 6 -21.98 20.73 -5.05
C SER A 6 -20.49 20.78 -5.37
N VAL A 7 -19.73 19.87 -4.78
CA VAL A 7 -18.29 19.71 -5.01
C VAL A 7 -17.99 18.28 -5.44
N ALA A 8 -17.35 18.14 -6.58
CA ALA A 8 -16.78 16.87 -7.02
C ALA A 8 -15.27 16.87 -6.75
N LEU A 9 -14.72 15.75 -6.25
CA LEU A 9 -13.29 15.57 -6.07
C LEU A 9 -12.83 14.31 -6.80
N ILE A 10 -11.69 14.39 -7.45
CA ILE A 10 -10.98 13.22 -7.98
C ILE A 10 -9.62 13.09 -7.30
N GLY A 11 -9.37 11.92 -6.70
CA GLY A 11 -8.16 11.66 -5.93
C GLY A 11 -8.36 11.78 -4.41
N MET A 12 -8.47 10.64 -3.75
CA MET A 12 -8.54 10.52 -2.28
C MET A 12 -7.15 10.45 -1.64
N GLY A 13 -6.27 11.39 -2.01
CA GLY A 13 -5.00 11.63 -1.33
C GLY A 13 -5.19 12.36 0.01
N ALA A 14 -4.09 12.64 0.71
CA ALA A 14 -4.15 13.39 1.98
C ALA A 14 -4.84 14.76 1.81
N LEU A 15 -4.53 15.48 0.72
CA LEU A 15 -5.12 16.79 0.42
C LEU A 15 -6.59 16.67 0.02
N GLY A 16 -6.95 15.70 -0.82
CA GLY A 16 -8.34 15.46 -1.20
C GLY A 16 -9.23 15.19 0.01
N ILE A 17 -8.76 14.35 0.95
CA ILE A 17 -9.49 14.08 2.21
C ILE A 17 -9.53 15.33 3.09
N LEU A 18 -8.42 16.06 3.26
CA LEU A 18 -8.37 17.30 4.06
C LEU A 18 -9.42 18.31 3.59
N TYR A 19 -9.38 18.69 2.32
CA TYR A 19 -10.29 19.69 1.78
C TYR A 19 -11.73 19.18 1.68
N GLY A 20 -11.91 17.92 1.23
CA GLY A 20 -13.21 17.29 1.18
C GLY A 20 -13.89 17.23 2.55
N HIS A 21 -13.16 16.81 3.60
CA HIS A 21 -13.67 16.76 4.97
C HIS A 21 -14.03 18.16 5.49
N THR A 22 -13.15 19.14 5.29
CA THR A 22 -13.39 20.53 5.72
C THR A 22 -14.68 21.08 5.13
N MET A 23 -14.91 20.90 3.83
CA MET A 23 -16.12 21.32 3.14
C MET A 23 -17.35 20.51 3.60
N ALA A 24 -17.26 19.19 3.68
CA ALA A 24 -18.38 18.31 4.02
C ALA A 24 -18.94 18.56 5.42
N ARG A 25 -18.16 19.09 6.36
CA ARG A 25 -18.63 19.46 7.70
C ARG A 25 -19.66 20.62 7.69
N LYS A 26 -19.64 21.46 6.66
CA LYS A 26 -20.49 22.67 6.54
C LYS A 26 -21.52 22.58 5.43
N MET A 27 -21.40 21.61 4.54
CA MET A 27 -22.33 21.39 3.44
C MET A 27 -23.39 20.36 3.79
N LYS A 28 -24.46 20.32 2.99
CA LYS A 28 -25.47 19.26 3.09
C LYS A 28 -24.85 17.90 2.82
N GLU A 29 -25.39 16.86 3.45
CA GLU A 29 -24.96 15.49 3.20
C GLU A 29 -25.10 15.16 1.71
N GLY A 30 -24.07 14.50 1.16
CA GLY A 30 -24.00 14.18 -0.26
C GLY A 30 -23.51 15.31 -1.18
N ALA A 31 -23.35 16.53 -0.69
CA ALA A 31 -22.88 17.67 -1.50
C ALA A 31 -21.38 17.59 -1.87
N VAL A 32 -20.59 16.81 -1.12
CA VAL A 32 -19.18 16.54 -1.41
C VAL A 32 -19.05 15.10 -1.88
N THR A 33 -18.76 14.93 -3.16
CA THR A 33 -18.72 13.63 -3.83
C THR A 33 -17.32 13.33 -4.36
N PHE A 34 -16.76 12.18 -3.98
CA PHE A 34 -15.56 11.65 -4.60
C PHE A 34 -15.92 10.80 -5.82
N LEU A 35 -15.30 11.14 -6.94
CA LEU A 35 -15.40 10.41 -8.19
C LEU A 35 -14.46 9.21 -8.15
N VAL A 36 -15.02 8.01 -8.15
CA VAL A 36 -14.29 6.76 -7.96
C VAL A 36 -14.91 5.63 -8.77
N ASP A 37 -14.11 4.66 -9.19
CA ASP A 37 -14.59 3.42 -9.77
C ASP A 37 -15.32 2.55 -8.73
N GLU A 38 -16.07 1.55 -9.19
CA GLU A 38 -16.87 0.68 -8.32
C GLU A 38 -16.00 -0.12 -7.33
N LYS A 39 -14.79 -0.53 -7.74
CA LYS A 39 -13.85 -1.23 -6.87
C LYS A 39 -13.38 -0.36 -5.69
N ARG A 40 -13.04 0.91 -5.98
CA ARG A 40 -12.68 1.88 -4.94
C ARG A 40 -13.88 2.24 -4.06
N LYS A 41 -15.07 2.35 -4.64
CA LYS A 41 -16.32 2.62 -3.91
C LYS A 41 -16.63 1.51 -2.90
N GLN A 42 -16.50 0.24 -3.29
CA GLN A 42 -16.64 -0.90 -2.38
C GLN A 42 -15.59 -0.87 -1.26
N ARG A 43 -14.35 -0.58 -1.60
CA ARG A 43 -13.27 -0.44 -0.61
C ARG A 43 -13.57 0.65 0.43
N TYR A 44 -14.04 1.83 -0.02
CA TYR A 44 -14.34 2.95 0.89
C TYR A 44 -15.61 2.75 1.70
N ARG A 45 -16.52 1.87 1.27
CA ARG A 45 -17.64 1.39 2.08
C ARG A 45 -17.20 0.41 3.16
N ALA A 46 -16.25 -0.47 2.84
CA ALA A 46 -15.70 -1.44 3.78
C ALA A 46 -14.77 -0.79 4.82
N ASP A 47 -14.01 0.22 4.41
CA ASP A 47 -13.07 0.98 5.25
C ASP A 47 -13.30 2.49 5.04
N PRO A 48 -14.31 3.08 5.73
CA PRO A 48 -14.68 4.46 5.57
C PRO A 48 -13.54 5.43 5.92
N PRO A 49 -13.30 6.46 5.11
CA PRO A 49 -12.23 7.42 5.36
C PRO A 49 -12.45 8.20 6.64
N THR A 50 -11.36 8.46 7.35
CA THR A 50 -11.34 9.34 8.52
C THR A 50 -10.31 10.46 8.38
N PHE A 51 -10.60 11.58 9.02
CA PHE A 51 -9.70 12.72 9.15
C PHE A 51 -9.49 13.03 10.63
N ASN A 52 -8.26 12.90 11.12
CA ASN A 52 -7.93 13.03 12.56
C ASN A 52 -8.84 12.18 13.47
N GLY A 53 -9.23 10.99 13.02
CA GLY A 53 -10.11 10.08 13.74
C GLY A 53 -11.61 10.36 13.55
N GLU A 54 -12.00 11.50 12.96
CA GLU A 54 -13.41 11.80 12.66
C GLU A 54 -13.83 11.14 11.33
N PRO A 55 -15.00 10.46 11.26
CA PRO A 55 -15.53 9.91 10.01
C PRO A 55 -15.81 11.01 8.99
N CYS A 56 -15.42 10.79 7.75
CA CYS A 56 -15.68 11.70 6.65
C CYS A 56 -17.07 11.44 6.04
N ARG A 57 -17.84 12.51 5.81
CA ARG A 57 -19.20 12.44 5.23
C ARG A 57 -19.15 12.65 3.72
N PHE A 58 -18.57 11.70 2.99
CA PHE A 58 -18.45 11.77 1.54
C PHE A 58 -19.51 10.94 0.84
N ALA A 59 -20.02 11.44 -0.29
CA ALA A 59 -20.66 10.61 -1.29
C ALA A 59 -19.59 10.01 -2.24
N PHE A 60 -19.90 8.87 -2.84
CA PHE A 60 -19.05 8.18 -3.82
C PHE A 60 -19.86 7.75 -5.01
N CYS A 61 -19.46 8.14 -6.21
CA CYS A 61 -20.06 7.67 -7.44
C CYS A 61 -19.02 7.51 -8.55
N ALA A 62 -19.36 6.74 -9.58
CA ALA A 62 -18.61 6.79 -10.82
C ALA A 62 -18.83 8.14 -11.52
N PRO A 63 -17.86 8.64 -12.32
CA PRO A 63 -18.03 9.92 -13.02
C PRO A 63 -19.28 9.97 -13.90
N GLU A 64 -19.66 8.84 -14.49
CA GLU A 64 -20.84 8.69 -15.35
C GLU A 64 -22.16 8.82 -14.57
N ASP A 65 -22.13 8.46 -13.29
CA ASP A 65 -23.29 8.50 -12.38
C ASP A 65 -23.42 9.84 -11.63
N TYR A 66 -22.50 10.79 -11.86
CA TYR A 66 -22.55 12.08 -11.19
C TYR A 66 -23.76 12.90 -11.67
N PRO A 67 -24.61 13.44 -10.75
CA PRO A 67 -25.83 14.13 -11.14
C PRO A 67 -25.55 15.50 -11.79
N GLY A 68 -25.56 15.54 -13.12
CA GLY A 68 -25.35 16.76 -13.90
C GLY A 68 -23.87 17.14 -14.07
N LYS A 69 -23.55 18.42 -13.90
CA LYS A 69 -22.19 18.97 -14.01
C LYS A 69 -21.75 19.53 -12.66
N ALA A 70 -20.48 19.31 -12.31
CA ALA A 70 -19.92 19.87 -11.08
C ALA A 70 -19.88 21.41 -11.13
N GLU A 71 -20.25 22.07 -10.05
CA GLU A 71 -20.03 23.49 -9.88
C GLU A 71 -18.58 23.78 -9.51
N LEU A 72 -18.00 22.96 -8.61
CA LEU A 72 -16.58 22.97 -8.28
C LEU A 72 -16.03 21.55 -8.44
N LEU A 73 -14.99 21.39 -9.23
CA LEU A 73 -14.24 20.14 -9.41
C LEU A 73 -12.81 20.31 -8.91
N ILE A 74 -12.41 19.47 -7.95
CA ILE A 74 -11.07 19.54 -7.35
C ILE A 74 -10.26 18.30 -7.75
N PHE A 75 -9.08 18.53 -8.32
CA PHE A 75 -8.11 17.50 -8.64
C PHE A 75 -7.12 17.33 -7.49
N GLY A 76 -7.15 16.17 -6.84
CA GLY A 76 -6.26 15.78 -5.74
C GLY A 76 -5.48 14.48 -6.03
N VAL A 77 -5.27 14.15 -7.30
CA VAL A 77 -4.49 12.99 -7.77
C VAL A 77 -3.00 13.30 -7.76
N LYS A 78 -2.15 12.28 -7.98
CA LYS A 78 -0.74 12.51 -8.31
C LYS A 78 -0.60 12.92 -9.78
N GLY A 79 0.45 13.67 -10.11
CA GLY A 79 0.74 14.09 -11.49
C GLY A 79 0.75 12.92 -12.47
N THR A 80 1.31 11.78 -12.10
CA THR A 80 1.33 10.54 -12.90
C THR A 80 -0.06 10.00 -13.27
N GLN A 81 -1.10 10.38 -12.52
CA GLN A 81 -2.49 9.95 -12.73
C GLN A 81 -3.36 11.05 -13.38
N LEU A 82 -2.79 12.24 -13.65
CA LEU A 82 -3.56 13.39 -14.12
C LEU A 82 -4.27 13.11 -15.45
N LYS A 83 -3.57 12.49 -16.41
CA LYS A 83 -4.14 12.18 -17.73
C LYS A 83 -5.35 11.23 -17.63
N GLU A 84 -5.24 10.19 -16.83
CA GLU A 84 -6.34 9.23 -16.59
C GLU A 84 -7.51 9.93 -15.87
N ALA A 85 -7.22 10.75 -14.89
CA ALA A 85 -8.22 11.52 -14.16
C ALA A 85 -8.99 12.48 -15.08
N ILE A 86 -8.30 13.19 -15.98
CA ILE A 86 -8.90 14.08 -16.98
C ILE A 86 -9.92 13.32 -17.83
N GLU A 87 -9.52 12.19 -18.40
CA GLU A 87 -10.41 11.41 -19.27
C GLU A 87 -11.64 10.91 -18.49
N SER A 88 -11.46 10.46 -17.26
CA SER A 88 -12.56 9.94 -16.45
C SER A 88 -13.60 11.00 -16.07
N VAL A 89 -13.19 12.24 -15.82
CA VAL A 89 -14.10 13.30 -15.34
C VAL A 89 -14.76 14.10 -16.47
N ARG A 90 -14.51 13.80 -17.76
CA ARG A 90 -15.17 14.51 -18.88
C ARG A 90 -16.70 14.59 -18.77
N PRO A 91 -17.42 13.53 -18.31
CA PRO A 91 -18.87 13.60 -18.12
C PRO A 91 -19.30 14.63 -17.08
N VAL A 92 -18.43 14.97 -16.11
CA VAL A 92 -18.74 15.82 -14.95
C VAL A 92 -18.49 17.30 -15.25
N VAL A 93 -17.66 17.62 -16.26
CA VAL A 93 -17.27 19.00 -16.58
C VAL A 93 -18.25 19.67 -17.54
N GLY A 94 -18.60 20.91 -17.27
CA GLY A 94 -19.46 21.75 -18.11
C GLY A 94 -19.02 23.22 -18.14
N PRO A 95 -19.72 24.07 -18.90
CA PRO A 95 -19.32 25.48 -19.09
C PRO A 95 -19.31 26.35 -17.83
N LYS A 96 -19.99 25.89 -16.76
CA LYS A 96 -20.06 26.59 -15.47
C LYS A 96 -19.18 25.91 -14.41
N THR A 97 -18.45 24.86 -14.76
CA THR A 97 -17.57 24.16 -13.83
C THR A 97 -16.34 25.01 -13.54
N ILE A 98 -16.07 25.23 -12.26
CA ILE A 98 -14.80 25.80 -11.79
C ILE A 98 -13.89 24.63 -11.40
N ILE A 99 -12.65 24.64 -11.87
CA ILE A 99 -11.66 23.60 -11.61
C ILE A 99 -10.53 24.17 -10.75
N VAL A 100 -10.16 23.41 -9.70
CA VAL A 100 -9.02 23.71 -8.81
C VAL A 100 -8.10 22.50 -8.76
N SER A 101 -6.80 22.71 -8.97
CA SER A 101 -5.77 21.68 -8.87
C SER A 101 -5.03 21.76 -7.55
N LEU A 102 -4.91 20.64 -6.84
CA LEU A 102 -4.09 20.49 -5.63
C LEU A 102 -2.73 19.84 -5.94
N LEU A 103 -2.41 19.64 -7.20
CA LEU A 103 -1.20 18.93 -7.62
C LEU A 103 0.06 19.76 -7.34
N ASN A 104 1.18 19.08 -7.19
CA ASN A 104 2.48 19.71 -7.19
C ASN A 104 2.95 19.99 -8.62
N GLY A 105 3.82 20.97 -8.80
CA GLY A 105 4.35 21.33 -10.12
C GLY A 105 3.76 22.64 -10.63
N ILE A 106 3.99 22.90 -11.92
CA ILE A 106 3.62 24.14 -12.61
C ILE A 106 2.85 23.86 -13.91
N THR A 107 2.47 22.62 -14.15
CA THR A 107 1.91 22.19 -15.45
C THR A 107 0.44 21.77 -15.35
N SER A 108 -0.06 21.44 -14.17
CA SER A 108 -1.40 20.87 -14.02
C SER A 108 -2.50 21.81 -14.51
N GLU A 109 -2.38 23.09 -14.22
CA GLU A 109 -3.39 24.10 -14.60
C GLU A 109 -3.46 24.27 -16.11
N THR A 110 -2.31 24.39 -16.79
CA THR A 110 -2.24 24.48 -18.27
C THR A 110 -2.82 23.23 -18.93
N ILE A 111 -2.48 22.04 -18.41
CA ILE A 111 -3.01 20.77 -18.92
C ILE A 111 -4.54 20.71 -18.75
N LEU A 112 -5.06 21.20 -17.63
CA LEU A 112 -6.49 21.26 -17.37
C LEU A 112 -7.21 22.29 -18.24
N GLU A 113 -6.59 23.44 -18.52
CA GLU A 113 -7.10 24.44 -19.45
C GLU A 113 -7.23 23.89 -20.88
N GLU A 114 -6.21 23.18 -21.35
CA GLU A 114 -6.23 22.52 -22.67
C GLU A 114 -7.27 21.42 -22.74
N ALA A 115 -7.42 20.62 -21.67
CA ALA A 115 -8.37 19.51 -21.62
C ALA A 115 -9.84 19.95 -21.51
N PHE A 116 -10.09 21.11 -20.88
CA PHE A 116 -11.43 21.62 -20.56
C PHE A 116 -11.58 23.12 -20.92
N PRO A 117 -11.44 23.49 -22.19
CA PRO A 117 -11.49 24.90 -22.62
C PRO A 117 -12.85 25.59 -22.34
N GLN A 118 -13.89 24.79 -22.06
CA GLN A 118 -15.22 25.29 -21.70
C GLN A 118 -15.36 25.62 -20.20
N ALA A 119 -14.45 25.14 -19.33
CA ALA A 119 -14.50 25.33 -17.87
C ALA A 119 -13.58 26.47 -17.44
N THR A 120 -13.74 26.91 -16.21
CA THR A 120 -12.85 27.92 -15.62
C THR A 120 -11.84 27.25 -14.69
N VAL A 121 -10.55 27.24 -15.08
CA VAL A 121 -9.47 26.73 -14.23
C VAL A 121 -8.92 27.88 -13.38
N LEU A 122 -8.90 27.73 -12.07
CA LEU A 122 -8.23 28.62 -11.12
C LEU A 122 -6.86 28.03 -10.76
N TYR A 123 -5.90 28.90 -10.59
CA TYR A 123 -4.55 28.51 -10.20
C TYR A 123 -4.45 28.40 -8.69
N SER A 124 -3.83 27.35 -8.21
CA SER A 124 -3.70 27.15 -6.76
C SER A 124 -2.44 26.39 -6.37
N VAL A 125 -2.01 26.58 -5.14
CA VAL A 125 -0.89 25.85 -4.57
C VAL A 125 -1.06 25.67 -3.07
N ALA A 126 -1.01 24.43 -2.65
CA ALA A 126 -1.09 24.04 -1.24
C ALA A 126 0.30 24.10 -0.59
N GLN A 127 0.46 24.80 0.55
CA GLN A 127 1.77 24.98 1.22
C GLN A 127 1.66 24.86 2.75
N GLY A 128 2.72 24.36 3.38
CA GLY A 128 2.85 24.29 4.84
C GLY A 128 2.08 23.18 5.51
N MET A 129 1.56 22.20 4.75
CA MET A 129 0.78 21.10 5.31
C MET A 129 1.67 20.01 5.87
N ALA A 130 1.23 19.46 7.01
CA ALA A 130 1.78 18.26 7.62
C ALA A 130 0.66 17.23 7.76
N ALA A 131 0.37 16.51 6.67
CA ALA A 131 -0.66 15.49 6.60
C ALA A 131 -0.06 14.15 6.15
N THR A 132 -0.38 13.09 6.87
CA THR A 132 0.04 11.71 6.55
C THR A 132 -1.20 10.86 6.32
N ARG A 133 -1.17 10.03 5.27
CA ARG A 133 -2.24 9.10 4.95
C ARG A 133 -1.78 7.66 5.14
N VAL A 134 -2.57 6.88 5.88
CA VAL A 134 -2.40 5.43 6.06
C VAL A 134 -3.73 4.76 5.67
N GLY A 135 -3.72 3.95 4.62
CA GLY A 135 -4.96 3.37 4.08
C GLY A 135 -5.95 4.43 3.60
N THR A 136 -7.12 4.51 4.23
CA THR A 136 -8.16 5.52 4.00
C THR A 136 -8.14 6.64 5.05
N HIS A 137 -7.30 6.54 6.06
CA HIS A 137 -7.23 7.45 7.20
C HIS A 137 -6.16 8.52 7.01
N VAL A 138 -6.48 9.76 7.33
CA VAL A 138 -5.57 10.91 7.28
C VAL A 138 -5.38 11.49 8.66
N ILE A 139 -4.12 11.66 9.05
CA ILE A 139 -3.72 12.42 10.22
C ILE A 139 -3.06 13.71 9.73
N CYS A 140 -3.64 14.85 10.10
CA CYS A 140 -3.14 16.17 9.74
C CYS A 140 -2.79 16.96 11.00
N LYS A 141 -1.50 17.23 11.20
CA LYS A 141 -0.99 18.04 12.31
C LYS A 141 -1.07 19.53 11.99
N ASN A 142 -0.90 19.89 10.72
CA ASN A 142 -0.99 21.27 10.24
C ASN A 142 -1.70 21.27 8.88
N PRO A 143 -2.86 21.94 8.74
CA PRO A 143 -3.60 22.03 7.47
C PRO A 143 -2.92 22.95 6.45
N GLY A 144 -1.96 23.78 6.86
CA GLY A 144 -1.31 24.75 5.97
C GLY A 144 -2.28 25.75 5.36
N PHE A 145 -1.95 26.21 4.16
CA PHE A 145 -2.74 27.18 3.40
C PHE A 145 -2.89 26.72 1.95
N LEU A 146 -4.07 26.94 1.38
CA LEU A 146 -4.26 26.87 -0.06
C LEU A 146 -4.15 28.32 -0.62
N PHE A 147 -3.05 28.62 -1.30
CA PHE A 147 -2.97 29.85 -2.08
C PHE A 147 -3.79 29.67 -3.34
N ILE A 148 -4.64 30.64 -3.67
CA ILE A 148 -5.48 30.61 -4.87
C ILE A 148 -5.51 31.99 -5.53
N GLY A 149 -5.53 31.99 -6.85
CA GLY A 149 -5.51 33.22 -7.61
C GLY A 149 -5.77 33.00 -9.10
N VAL A 150 -5.65 34.07 -9.85
CA VAL A 150 -5.84 34.08 -11.29
C VAL A 150 -4.62 34.78 -11.93
N PRO A 151 -3.92 34.13 -12.87
CA PRO A 151 -2.86 34.84 -13.63
C PRO A 151 -3.38 36.10 -14.29
N ALA A 152 -2.55 37.14 -14.37
CA ALA A 152 -2.93 38.43 -14.97
C ALA A 152 -3.52 38.30 -16.38
N ARG A 153 -3.04 37.34 -17.18
CA ARG A 153 -3.55 37.06 -18.53
C ARG A 153 -4.98 36.49 -18.54
N HIS A 154 -5.51 36.07 -17.40
CA HIS A 154 -6.84 35.47 -17.22
C HIS A 154 -7.74 36.29 -16.27
N ALA A 155 -7.61 37.63 -16.30
CA ALA A 155 -8.38 38.54 -15.42
C ALA A 155 -9.91 38.37 -15.56
N ASP A 156 -10.37 37.82 -16.67
CA ASP A 156 -11.77 37.43 -16.91
C ASP A 156 -12.31 36.38 -15.93
N ARG A 157 -11.42 35.61 -15.28
CA ARG A 157 -11.77 34.58 -14.28
C ARG A 157 -11.92 35.10 -12.84
N LEU A 158 -11.65 36.39 -12.59
CA LEU A 158 -11.81 36.98 -11.26
C LEU A 158 -13.21 36.80 -10.64
N PRO A 159 -14.32 36.80 -11.38
CA PRO A 159 -15.64 36.50 -10.81
C PRO A 159 -15.74 35.06 -10.28
N ALA A 160 -15.12 34.07 -10.96
CA ALA A 160 -15.07 32.70 -10.50
C ALA A 160 -14.19 32.55 -9.25
N LEU A 161 -13.06 33.22 -9.18
CA LEU A 161 -12.19 33.28 -8.01
C LEU A 161 -12.99 33.80 -6.79
N LYS A 162 -13.66 34.93 -6.91
CA LYS A 162 -14.52 35.49 -5.83
C LYS A 162 -15.61 34.53 -5.38
N THR A 163 -16.17 33.75 -6.31
CA THR A 163 -17.18 32.73 -5.99
C THR A 163 -16.58 31.62 -5.14
N VAL A 164 -15.37 31.15 -5.49
CA VAL A 164 -14.67 30.10 -4.73
C VAL A 164 -14.18 30.60 -3.38
N GLU A 165 -13.69 31.85 -3.30
CA GLU A 165 -13.27 32.47 -2.04
C GLU A 165 -14.45 32.57 -1.06
N ALA A 166 -15.60 33.10 -1.50
CA ALA A 166 -16.82 33.16 -0.67
C ALA A 166 -17.30 31.76 -0.24
N PHE A 167 -17.13 30.76 -1.10
CA PHE A 167 -17.42 29.37 -0.75
C PHE A 167 -16.43 28.82 0.29
N PHE A 168 -15.14 29.08 0.15
CA PHE A 168 -14.12 28.66 1.12
C PHE A 168 -14.36 29.33 2.49
N ASP A 169 -14.69 30.61 2.52
CA ASP A 169 -15.08 31.31 3.75
C ASP A 169 -16.26 30.64 4.44
N SER A 170 -17.29 30.27 3.67
CA SER A 170 -18.50 29.62 4.20
C SER A 170 -18.25 28.22 4.73
N THR A 171 -17.28 27.50 4.15
CA THR A 171 -16.95 26.10 4.49
C THR A 171 -15.78 25.96 5.46
N GLY A 172 -15.05 27.05 5.72
CA GLY A 172 -13.91 27.07 6.63
C GLY A 172 -12.63 26.46 6.03
N VAL A 173 -12.52 26.41 4.71
CA VAL A 173 -11.27 26.08 4.03
C VAL A 173 -10.26 27.18 4.29
N VAL A 174 -9.08 26.80 4.80
CA VAL A 174 -7.99 27.76 5.07
C VAL A 174 -7.27 28.09 3.76
N TYR A 175 -7.51 29.28 3.24
CA TYR A 175 -6.90 29.74 2.00
C TYR A 175 -6.30 31.14 2.13
N ARG A 176 -5.55 31.55 1.14
CA ARG A 176 -5.04 32.91 0.95
C ARG A 176 -5.20 33.32 -0.51
N HIS A 177 -5.74 34.50 -0.72
CA HIS A 177 -5.71 35.16 -2.02
C HIS A 177 -4.25 35.48 -2.39
N GLU A 178 -3.86 35.16 -3.60
CA GLU A 178 -2.53 35.47 -4.12
C GLU A 178 -2.65 36.22 -5.44
N GLU A 179 -2.20 37.47 -5.45
CA GLU A 179 -2.29 38.32 -6.64
C GLU A 179 -1.35 37.82 -7.77
N ASP A 180 -0.15 37.38 -7.40
CA ASP A 180 0.78 36.75 -8.33
C ASP A 180 0.90 35.26 -8.06
N ILE A 181 -0.17 34.54 -8.38
CA ILE A 181 -0.27 33.11 -8.16
C ILE A 181 0.76 32.31 -8.97
N GLU A 182 1.14 32.78 -10.16
CA GLU A 182 2.16 32.09 -10.97
C GLU A 182 3.50 32.11 -10.26
N ARG A 183 3.93 33.29 -9.80
CA ARG A 183 5.14 33.42 -9.00
C ARG A 183 5.10 32.51 -7.75
N ARG A 184 3.98 32.51 -7.05
CA ARG A 184 3.80 31.65 -5.85
C ARG A 184 3.97 30.18 -6.16
N ILE A 185 3.36 29.69 -7.24
CA ILE A 185 3.48 28.30 -7.70
C ILE A 185 4.94 28.00 -8.06
N TRP A 186 5.61 28.88 -8.80
CA TRP A 186 7.01 28.70 -9.18
C TRP A 186 7.96 28.71 -7.97
N CYS A 187 7.76 29.58 -7.00
CA CYS A 187 8.56 29.62 -5.77
C CYS A 187 8.44 28.29 -4.98
N LYS A 188 7.20 27.78 -4.81
CA LYS A 188 7.02 26.47 -4.17
C LYS A 188 7.63 25.34 -4.99
N TRP A 189 7.48 25.39 -6.30
CA TRP A 189 8.06 24.39 -7.21
C TRP A 189 9.59 24.40 -7.19
N MET A 190 10.21 25.57 -7.16
CA MET A 190 11.64 25.74 -6.93
C MET A 190 12.10 25.03 -5.67
N PHE A 191 11.42 25.26 -4.56
CA PHE A 191 11.71 24.59 -3.29
C PHE A 191 11.56 23.06 -3.41
N ASN A 192 10.48 22.60 -4.00
CA ASN A 192 10.24 21.18 -4.20
C ASN A 192 11.31 20.54 -5.11
N ILE A 193 11.73 21.21 -6.18
CA ILE A 193 12.83 20.76 -7.05
C ILE A 193 14.11 20.56 -6.25
N GLY A 194 14.47 21.54 -5.44
CA GLY A 194 15.67 21.45 -4.63
C GLY A 194 15.56 20.35 -3.56
N VAL A 195 14.58 20.49 -2.66
CA VAL A 195 14.51 19.67 -1.46
C VAL A 195 14.12 18.22 -1.74
N ASN A 196 13.08 18.01 -2.55
CA ASN A 196 12.54 16.66 -2.77
C ASN A 196 13.54 15.76 -3.48
N GLN A 197 14.15 16.25 -4.55
CA GLN A 197 15.04 15.46 -5.38
C GLN A 197 16.38 15.20 -4.69
N THR A 198 16.99 16.23 -4.10
CA THR A 198 18.30 16.09 -3.46
C THR A 198 18.24 15.12 -2.26
N ILE A 199 17.22 15.24 -1.41
CA ILE A 199 17.05 14.34 -0.28
C ILE A 199 16.69 12.91 -0.74
N ALA A 200 15.92 12.75 -1.82
CA ALA A 200 15.61 11.42 -2.34
C ALA A 200 16.86 10.69 -2.85
N VAL A 201 17.73 11.39 -3.59
CA VAL A 201 19.01 10.85 -4.08
C VAL A 201 19.97 10.56 -2.93
N ALA A 202 20.07 11.45 -1.95
CA ALA A 202 20.88 11.25 -0.74
C ALA A 202 20.34 10.16 0.19
N LYS A 203 19.12 9.68 -0.03
CA LYS A 203 18.39 8.75 0.85
C LYS A 203 18.24 9.25 2.28
N GLY A 204 18.27 10.55 2.49
CA GLY A 204 18.35 11.25 3.76
C GLY A 204 17.03 11.81 4.31
N THR A 205 17.17 12.82 5.17
CA THR A 205 16.10 13.59 5.81
C THR A 205 16.33 15.10 5.61
N PHE A 206 15.47 15.96 6.17
CA PHE A 206 15.72 17.42 6.10
C PHE A 206 17.01 17.85 6.81
N ALA A 207 17.52 17.06 7.79
CA ALA A 207 18.80 17.36 8.42
C ALA A 207 19.97 17.48 7.44
N ASP A 208 19.92 16.77 6.30
CA ASP A 208 21.02 16.74 5.33
C ASP A 208 21.15 18.05 4.52
N ILE A 209 20.06 18.77 4.33
CA ILE A 209 20.07 20.09 3.67
C ILE A 209 20.31 21.25 4.65
N GLN A 210 20.16 21.02 5.96
CA GLN A 210 20.33 22.03 7.00
C GLN A 210 21.81 22.20 7.43
N LYS A 211 22.65 21.23 7.14
CA LYS A 211 24.07 21.24 7.46
C LYS A 211 24.92 21.66 6.25
N PRO A 212 26.00 22.45 6.43
CA PRO A 212 26.96 22.69 5.35
C PRO A 212 27.48 21.38 4.76
N GLY A 213 27.61 21.30 3.45
CA GLY A 213 28.15 20.14 2.74
C GLY A 213 27.51 19.92 1.36
N ALA A 214 27.98 18.90 0.66
CA ALA A 214 27.63 18.64 -0.73
C ALA A 214 26.10 18.48 -1.00
N VAL A 215 25.34 17.94 -0.04
CA VAL A 215 23.88 17.81 -0.18
C VAL A 215 23.22 19.19 -0.15
N ARG A 216 23.61 20.05 0.80
CA ARG A 216 23.11 21.43 0.88
C ARG A 216 23.49 22.26 -0.37
N ASP A 217 24.73 22.14 -0.82
CA ASP A 217 25.21 22.89 -2.00
C ASP A 217 24.43 22.47 -3.24
N ARG A 218 24.19 21.19 -3.41
CA ARG A 218 23.40 20.63 -4.53
C ARG A 218 21.93 21.09 -4.47
N TYR A 219 21.33 21.10 -3.29
CA TYR A 219 19.98 21.60 -3.04
C TYR A 219 19.82 23.06 -3.48
N ILE A 220 20.75 23.92 -3.06
CA ILE A 220 20.75 25.35 -3.41
C ILE A 220 21.01 25.53 -4.92
N ALA A 221 21.96 24.79 -5.50
CA ALA A 221 22.26 24.87 -6.92
C ALA A 221 21.05 24.43 -7.79
N ALA A 222 20.33 23.38 -7.40
CA ALA A 222 19.13 22.95 -8.11
C ALA A 222 18.02 24.01 -8.10
N MET A 223 17.84 24.72 -6.98
CA MET A 223 16.89 25.84 -6.89
C MET A 223 17.33 27.04 -7.74
N ARG A 224 18.64 27.36 -7.77
CA ARG A 224 19.16 28.46 -8.54
C ARG A 224 18.96 28.27 -10.06
N GLU A 225 19.04 27.06 -10.55
CA GLU A 225 18.69 26.75 -11.95
C GLU A 225 17.22 27.07 -12.26
N VAL A 226 16.29 26.88 -11.28
CA VAL A 226 14.88 27.29 -11.46
C VAL A 226 14.75 28.79 -11.56
N VAL A 227 15.46 29.57 -10.73
CA VAL A 227 15.48 31.06 -10.81
C VAL A 227 15.93 31.50 -12.19
N ALA A 228 17.02 30.92 -12.72
CA ALA A 228 17.53 31.26 -14.03
C ALA A 228 16.54 30.95 -15.18
N VAL A 229 15.80 29.88 -15.08
CA VAL A 229 14.75 29.54 -16.06
C VAL A 229 13.55 30.48 -15.90
N ALA A 230 13.12 30.77 -14.66
CA ALA A 230 12.00 31.65 -14.37
C ALA A 230 12.20 33.04 -14.98
N GLU A 231 13.41 33.64 -14.83
CA GLU A 231 13.78 34.89 -15.45
C GLU A 231 13.56 34.91 -16.98
N LYS A 232 13.94 33.83 -17.67
CA LYS A 232 13.82 33.74 -19.14
C LYS A 232 12.40 33.50 -19.62
N VAL A 233 11.56 32.85 -18.79
CA VAL A 233 10.13 32.64 -19.11
C VAL A 233 9.24 33.80 -18.63
N GLY A 234 9.82 34.81 -17.97
CA GLY A 234 9.11 36.03 -17.55
C GLY A 234 8.31 35.87 -16.24
N VAL A 235 8.70 34.93 -15.37
CA VAL A 235 8.13 34.79 -14.04
C VAL A 235 9.09 35.38 -13.02
N ASP A 236 8.61 36.30 -12.16
CA ASP A 236 9.40 37.06 -11.20
C ASP A 236 9.79 36.23 -9.97
N VAL A 237 10.63 35.21 -10.19
CA VAL A 237 11.29 34.44 -9.12
C VAL A 237 12.74 34.91 -9.01
N THR A 238 13.13 35.33 -7.82
CA THR A 238 14.41 36.04 -7.60
C THR A 238 15.30 35.28 -6.58
N GLU A 239 16.59 35.70 -6.48
CA GLU A 239 17.51 35.23 -5.43
C GLU A 239 16.95 35.49 -4.02
N ARG A 240 16.17 36.55 -3.82
CA ARG A 240 15.51 36.82 -2.54
C ARG A 240 14.51 35.70 -2.16
N ASP A 241 13.76 35.21 -3.15
CA ASP A 241 12.85 34.06 -2.96
C ASP A 241 13.64 32.81 -2.64
N LEU A 242 14.73 32.56 -3.34
CA LEU A 242 15.62 31.45 -3.07
C LEU A 242 16.14 31.48 -1.63
N GLU A 243 16.63 32.63 -1.16
CA GLU A 243 17.09 32.82 0.22
C GLU A 243 15.97 32.60 1.26
N GLU A 244 14.74 33.05 0.96
CA GLU A 244 13.57 32.82 1.81
C GLU A 244 13.27 31.33 1.93
N TYR A 245 13.28 30.61 0.82
CA TYR A 245 12.99 29.18 0.83
C TYR A 245 14.13 28.32 1.41
N ILE A 246 15.40 28.80 1.37
CA ILE A 246 16.49 28.19 2.14
C ILE A 246 16.19 28.31 3.63
N ARG A 247 15.77 29.50 4.13
CA ARG A 247 15.39 29.69 5.54
C ARG A 247 14.20 28.82 5.94
N ILE A 248 13.23 28.63 5.05
CA ILE A 248 12.12 27.70 5.28
C ILE A 248 12.65 26.27 5.43
N GLY A 249 13.55 25.83 4.55
CA GLY A 249 14.21 24.53 4.62
C GLY A 249 14.98 24.31 5.92
N ASP A 250 15.69 25.32 6.38
CA ASP A 250 16.46 25.32 7.64
C ASP A 250 15.54 25.21 8.87
N GLY A 251 14.27 25.61 8.77
CA GLY A 251 13.27 25.52 9.84
C GLY A 251 12.42 24.25 9.84
N LEU A 252 12.62 23.31 8.91
CA LEU A 252 11.87 22.05 8.88
C LEU A 252 12.33 21.09 9.99
N ASP A 253 11.44 20.18 10.38
CA ASP A 253 11.80 19.09 11.31
C ASP A 253 12.95 18.24 10.73
N PRO A 254 14.13 18.19 11.36
CA PRO A 254 15.30 17.50 10.84
C PRO A 254 15.06 16.04 10.49
N GLU A 255 14.21 15.34 11.24
CA GLU A 255 13.89 13.93 11.03
C GLU A 255 12.80 13.71 9.96
N GLY A 256 12.19 14.78 9.49
CA GLY A 256 11.17 14.75 8.46
C GLY A 256 11.72 14.37 7.08
N MET A 257 10.85 13.85 6.23
CA MET A 257 11.19 13.46 4.86
C MET A 257 10.20 14.09 3.86
N PRO A 258 10.70 14.66 2.75
CA PRO A 258 9.84 15.16 1.69
C PRO A 258 9.12 14.04 0.93
N SER A 259 8.05 14.39 0.21
CA SER A 259 7.15 13.43 -0.45
C SER A 259 7.87 12.49 -1.42
N LEU A 260 8.78 13.01 -2.25
CA LEU A 260 9.53 12.21 -3.22
C LEU A 260 10.46 11.21 -2.52
N ARG A 261 11.06 11.59 -1.38
CA ARG A 261 11.84 10.65 -0.55
C ARG A 261 10.95 9.58 0.08
N GLN A 262 9.75 9.94 0.52
CA GLN A 262 8.78 8.95 1.00
C GLN A 262 8.37 7.98 -0.11
N ASP A 263 8.20 8.45 -1.34
CA ASP A 263 7.91 7.59 -2.49
C ASP A 263 9.10 6.67 -2.81
N THR A 264 10.34 7.20 -2.86
CA THR A 264 11.52 6.37 -3.11
C THR A 264 11.75 5.33 -2.01
N LYS A 265 11.52 5.68 -0.74
CA LYS A 265 11.60 4.73 0.39
C LYS A 265 10.56 3.62 0.30
N ALA A 266 9.40 3.91 -0.24
CA ALA A 266 8.29 2.97 -0.39
C ALA A 266 8.26 2.28 -1.77
N HIS A 267 9.29 2.43 -2.59
CA HIS A 267 9.41 1.91 -3.95
C HIS A 267 8.19 2.25 -4.83
N ARG A 268 7.69 3.47 -4.72
CA ARG A 268 6.62 4.01 -5.56
C ARG A 268 7.21 4.95 -6.60
N LEU A 269 6.68 4.92 -7.82
CA LEU A 269 7.03 5.90 -8.85
C LEU A 269 6.85 7.31 -8.32
N THR A 270 7.85 8.15 -8.58
CA THR A 270 7.92 9.52 -8.11
C THR A 270 7.28 10.49 -9.12
N GLU A 271 7.14 11.72 -8.71
CA GLU A 271 6.71 12.83 -9.59
C GLU A 271 7.91 13.55 -10.24
N VAL A 272 9.05 12.89 -10.43
CA VAL A 272 10.28 13.51 -10.96
C VAL A 272 10.08 14.21 -12.31
N ASP A 273 9.19 13.70 -13.16
CA ASP A 273 8.87 14.30 -14.46
C ASP A 273 8.11 15.63 -14.31
N PHE A 274 7.36 15.83 -13.22
CA PHE A 274 6.70 17.10 -12.88
C PHE A 274 7.62 18.09 -12.16
N PHE A 275 8.78 17.64 -11.72
CA PHE A 275 9.84 18.46 -11.12
C PHE A 275 10.94 18.74 -12.14
N SER A 276 12.06 18.04 -12.06
CA SER A 276 13.17 18.28 -12.99
C SER A 276 12.83 17.96 -14.45
N GLY A 277 11.93 17.00 -14.73
CA GLY A 277 11.49 16.77 -16.11
C GLY A 277 10.88 18.01 -16.74
N ALA A 278 9.90 18.63 -16.08
CA ALA A 278 9.27 19.86 -16.54
C ALA A 278 10.25 21.05 -16.61
N LEU A 279 11.22 21.12 -15.68
CA LEU A 279 12.25 22.16 -15.71
C LEU A 279 13.17 22.01 -16.91
N ILE A 280 13.63 20.79 -17.20
CA ILE A 280 14.52 20.49 -18.33
C ILE A 280 13.84 20.88 -19.66
N GLU A 281 12.55 20.56 -19.83
CA GLU A 281 11.79 20.94 -21.02
C GLU A 281 11.70 22.44 -21.18
N LYS A 282 11.34 23.17 -20.11
CA LYS A 282 11.28 24.65 -20.14
C LYS A 282 12.65 25.28 -20.36
N ALA A 283 13.67 24.78 -19.68
CA ALA A 283 15.04 25.26 -19.82
C ALA A 283 15.56 25.11 -21.26
N LYS A 284 15.28 23.97 -21.89
CA LYS A 284 15.61 23.73 -23.30
C LYS A 284 14.90 24.71 -24.24
N ALA A 285 13.62 25.00 -23.98
CA ALA A 285 12.86 25.94 -24.80
C ALA A 285 13.42 27.39 -24.76
N VAL A 286 14.06 27.80 -23.65
CA VAL A 286 14.60 29.13 -23.45
C VAL A 286 16.13 29.18 -23.46
N GLY A 287 16.81 28.06 -23.74
CA GLY A 287 18.26 27.99 -23.89
C GLY A 287 19.06 28.16 -22.59
N VAL A 288 18.50 27.80 -21.45
CA VAL A 288 19.15 27.86 -20.12
C VAL A 288 19.69 26.48 -19.75
N PRO A 289 21.00 26.33 -19.41
CA PRO A 289 21.51 25.05 -18.95
C PRO A 289 21.06 24.74 -17.50
N VAL A 290 20.67 23.46 -17.23
CA VAL A 290 20.23 23.02 -15.91
C VAL A 290 20.88 21.68 -15.50
N PRO A 291 22.24 21.64 -15.48
CA PRO A 291 23.00 20.40 -15.32
C PRO A 291 22.74 19.69 -13.98
N VAL A 292 22.48 20.41 -12.90
CA VAL A 292 22.19 19.84 -11.58
C VAL A 292 20.86 19.10 -11.62
N ASN A 293 19.82 19.71 -12.20
CA ASN A 293 18.50 19.08 -12.32
C ASN A 293 18.50 17.93 -13.34
N GLU A 294 19.28 18.00 -14.41
CA GLU A 294 19.47 16.87 -15.32
C GLU A 294 20.14 15.68 -14.61
N ALA A 295 21.14 15.92 -13.77
CA ALA A 295 21.78 14.89 -12.98
C ALA A 295 20.81 14.28 -11.96
N LEU A 296 20.07 15.10 -11.21
CA LEU A 296 19.04 14.64 -10.24
C LEU A 296 17.95 13.80 -10.92
N ASN A 297 17.48 14.23 -12.10
CA ASN A 297 16.50 13.49 -12.88
C ASN A 297 17.01 12.09 -13.27
N ARG A 298 18.23 12.03 -13.82
CA ARG A 298 18.86 10.74 -14.20
C ARG A 298 19.03 9.82 -12.99
N GLU A 299 19.50 10.34 -11.85
CA GLU A 299 19.73 9.56 -10.65
C GLU A 299 18.41 9.01 -10.05
N ILE A 300 17.34 9.83 -10.01
CA ILE A 300 16.02 9.38 -9.54
C ILE A 300 15.44 8.33 -10.48
N LYS A 301 15.52 8.56 -11.80
CA LYS A 301 15.08 7.55 -12.79
C LYS A 301 15.88 6.26 -12.71
N ALA A 302 17.17 6.33 -12.38
CA ALA A 302 17.99 5.13 -12.14
C ALA A 302 17.55 4.40 -10.86
N ILE A 303 17.20 5.14 -9.79
CA ILE A 303 16.60 4.57 -8.58
C ILE A 303 15.28 3.88 -8.92
N GLU A 304 14.38 4.53 -9.66
CA GLU A 304 13.10 3.92 -10.10
C GLU A 304 13.31 2.71 -11.01
N ALA A 305 14.27 2.78 -11.93
CA ALA A 305 14.61 1.66 -12.80
C ALA A 305 15.19 0.47 -12.03
N SER A 306 15.86 0.71 -10.89
CA SER A 306 16.34 -0.35 -10.02
C SER A 306 15.21 -1.12 -9.32
N TRP A 307 14.01 -0.51 -9.23
CA TRP A 307 12.81 -1.15 -8.71
C TRP A 307 11.98 -1.80 -9.80
N LYS A 308 12.50 -1.99 -11.01
CA LYS A 308 11.74 -2.64 -12.07
C LYS A 308 10.85 -3.68 -11.41
N GLN A 309 9.55 -3.41 -11.36
CA GLN A 309 8.58 -4.45 -11.07
C GLN A 309 8.91 -5.56 -12.06
N VAL A 310 9.62 -6.55 -11.55
CA VAL A 310 9.60 -7.86 -12.17
C VAL A 310 8.13 -8.22 -12.07
N ASP A 311 7.43 -8.22 -13.19
CA ASP A 311 6.07 -8.73 -13.25
C ASP A 311 6.14 -10.17 -12.75
N ALA A 312 5.76 -10.36 -11.51
CA ALA A 312 5.92 -11.60 -10.76
C ALA A 312 4.59 -11.95 -10.07
N PRO A 313 3.56 -12.29 -10.86
CA PRO A 313 2.20 -12.52 -10.35
C PRO A 313 2.16 -13.58 -9.24
N VAL A 314 3.10 -14.53 -9.24
CA VAL A 314 3.23 -15.52 -8.15
C VAL A 314 3.76 -14.87 -6.88
N VAL A 315 4.70 -13.93 -6.97
CA VAL A 315 5.21 -13.19 -5.80
C VAL A 315 4.11 -12.30 -5.22
N ASP A 316 3.35 -11.62 -6.07
CA ASP A 316 2.21 -10.79 -5.64
C ASP A 316 1.15 -11.63 -4.94
N LEU A 317 0.85 -12.83 -5.47
CA LEU A 317 -0.05 -13.79 -4.85
C LEU A 317 0.45 -14.22 -3.46
N LEU A 318 1.72 -14.59 -3.33
CA LEU A 318 2.34 -14.97 -2.06
C LEU A 318 2.32 -13.82 -1.03
N CYS A 319 2.57 -12.59 -1.47
CA CYS A 319 2.53 -11.41 -0.61
C CYS A 319 1.10 -11.03 -0.17
N ALA A 320 0.08 -11.41 -0.95
CA ALA A 320 -1.33 -11.21 -0.63
C ALA A 320 -1.94 -12.33 0.23
N HIS A 321 -1.16 -13.35 0.62
CA HIS A 321 -1.64 -14.49 1.39
C HIS A 321 -2.32 -14.09 2.69
N THR A 322 -3.51 -14.66 2.93
CA THR A 322 -4.22 -14.63 4.21
C THR A 322 -4.85 -15.98 4.51
N SER A 323 -4.73 -16.47 5.74
CA SER A 323 -5.40 -17.71 6.12
C SER A 323 -6.91 -17.53 6.12
N VAL A 324 -7.62 -18.29 5.28
CA VAL A 324 -9.09 -18.33 5.18
C VAL A 324 -9.63 -19.41 6.10
N ARG A 325 -10.68 -19.10 6.88
CA ARG A 325 -11.34 -20.01 7.82
C ARG A 325 -12.86 -20.05 7.67
N ASP A 326 -13.39 -19.18 6.81
CA ASP A 326 -14.81 -19.07 6.49
C ASP A 326 -14.99 -19.32 5.00
N TYR A 327 -15.76 -20.31 4.66
CA TYR A 327 -15.96 -20.79 3.29
C TYR A 327 -17.42 -20.69 2.90
N THR A 328 -17.69 -20.62 1.60
CA THR A 328 -19.02 -20.84 1.03
C THR A 328 -19.27 -22.36 0.92
N ASP A 329 -20.52 -22.74 0.66
CA ASP A 329 -20.89 -24.14 0.42
C ASP A 329 -20.55 -24.61 -1.01
N GLU A 330 -19.96 -23.72 -1.83
CA GLU A 330 -19.56 -24.05 -3.20
C GLU A 330 -18.48 -25.13 -3.22
N PRO A 331 -18.70 -26.26 -3.90
CA PRO A 331 -17.75 -27.36 -3.94
C PRO A 331 -16.51 -27.00 -4.77
N VAL A 332 -15.35 -27.48 -4.32
CA VAL A 332 -14.14 -27.43 -5.15
C VAL A 332 -14.24 -28.47 -6.25
N SER A 333 -14.14 -28.04 -7.51
CA SER A 333 -14.26 -28.93 -8.66
C SER A 333 -13.12 -29.96 -8.74
N GLU A 334 -13.38 -31.11 -9.41
CA GLU A 334 -12.35 -32.13 -9.63
C GLU A 334 -11.14 -31.55 -10.39
N ALA A 335 -11.41 -30.72 -11.40
CA ALA A 335 -10.34 -30.09 -12.19
C ALA A 335 -9.45 -29.18 -11.33
N MET A 336 -10.02 -28.46 -10.35
CA MET A 336 -9.23 -27.64 -9.40
C MET A 336 -8.41 -28.54 -8.48
N ARG A 337 -9.03 -29.61 -7.93
CA ARG A 337 -8.32 -30.56 -7.06
C ARG A 337 -7.11 -31.18 -7.77
N GLN A 338 -7.29 -31.61 -9.03
CA GLN A 338 -6.22 -32.20 -9.81
C GLN A 338 -5.07 -31.20 -10.02
N LYS A 339 -5.35 -29.93 -10.39
CA LYS A 339 -4.32 -28.89 -10.52
C LYS A 339 -3.55 -28.64 -9.23
N ILE A 340 -4.24 -28.67 -8.09
CA ILE A 340 -3.60 -28.54 -6.78
C ILE A 340 -2.67 -29.72 -6.52
N LEU A 341 -3.10 -30.97 -6.79
CA LEU A 341 -2.29 -32.17 -6.63
C LEU A 341 -1.08 -32.16 -7.57
N ASP A 342 -1.24 -31.75 -8.82
CA ASP A 342 -0.15 -31.60 -9.77
C ASP A 342 0.94 -30.65 -9.21
N ALA A 343 0.53 -29.53 -8.62
CA ALA A 343 1.45 -28.61 -7.99
C ALA A 343 2.11 -29.16 -6.71
N VAL A 344 1.38 -29.92 -5.89
CA VAL A 344 1.89 -30.60 -4.69
C VAL A 344 3.04 -31.52 -5.07
N PHE A 345 2.84 -32.38 -6.05
CA PHE A 345 3.81 -33.41 -6.44
C PHE A 345 4.87 -32.91 -7.45
N ALA A 346 4.78 -31.67 -7.91
CA ALA A 346 5.84 -30.97 -8.59
C ALA A 346 6.91 -30.38 -7.66
N ALA A 347 6.71 -30.48 -6.35
CA ALA A 347 7.65 -30.02 -5.34
C ALA A 347 8.96 -30.79 -5.35
N SER A 348 10.07 -30.11 -5.00
CA SER A 348 11.36 -30.79 -4.78
C SER A 348 11.27 -31.72 -3.57
N SER A 349 11.95 -32.86 -3.63
CA SER A 349 12.08 -33.81 -2.54
C SER A 349 13.55 -34.13 -2.31
N SER A 350 13.95 -34.26 -1.06
CA SER A 350 15.33 -34.59 -0.69
C SER A 350 15.73 -35.95 -1.24
N CYS A 351 16.90 -36.04 -1.90
CA CYS A 351 17.39 -37.26 -2.54
C CYS A 351 16.38 -37.94 -3.48
N PHE A 352 15.36 -37.20 -3.92
CA PHE A 352 14.28 -37.71 -4.76
C PHE A 352 13.44 -38.83 -4.10
N LEU A 353 13.38 -38.87 -2.76
CA LEU A 353 12.69 -39.90 -2.00
C LEU A 353 11.14 -39.76 -2.08
N GLN A 354 10.62 -38.57 -2.35
CA GLN A 354 9.19 -38.29 -2.54
C GLN A 354 8.33 -38.72 -1.33
N LEU A 355 8.76 -38.31 -0.15
CA LEU A 355 8.28 -38.77 1.17
C LEU A 355 6.93 -38.19 1.58
N VAL A 356 6.02 -37.90 0.66
CA VAL A 356 4.75 -37.28 0.99
C VAL A 356 3.57 -38.10 0.49
N THR A 357 2.63 -38.38 1.40
CA THR A 357 1.31 -38.93 1.10
C THR A 357 0.24 -37.95 1.51
N VAL A 358 -0.76 -37.74 0.64
CA VAL A 358 -1.89 -36.86 0.88
C VAL A 358 -3.14 -37.72 1.05
N ILE A 359 -3.82 -37.56 2.18
CA ILE A 359 -5.11 -38.24 2.47
C ILE A 359 -6.21 -37.20 2.41
N ARG A 360 -7.10 -37.34 1.45
CA ARG A 360 -8.32 -36.52 1.35
C ARG A 360 -9.38 -37.09 2.27
N VAL A 361 -9.76 -36.37 3.31
CA VAL A 361 -10.75 -36.80 4.30
C VAL A 361 -12.14 -36.35 3.85
N THR A 362 -12.92 -37.26 3.27
CA THR A 362 -14.27 -37.02 2.74
C THR A 362 -15.37 -37.60 3.63
N ASP A 363 -15.07 -38.62 4.41
CA ASP A 363 -16.02 -39.24 5.34
C ASP A 363 -16.33 -38.26 6.49
N PRO A 364 -17.63 -37.98 6.78
CA PRO A 364 -18.01 -37.02 7.81
C PRO A 364 -17.61 -37.45 9.23
N GLU A 365 -17.62 -38.73 9.55
CA GLU A 365 -17.24 -39.23 10.87
C GLU A 365 -15.72 -39.12 11.05
N LEU A 366 -14.95 -39.51 10.05
CA LEU A 366 -13.51 -39.31 10.03
C LEU A 366 -13.15 -37.81 10.16
N ARG A 367 -13.89 -36.98 9.50
CA ARG A 367 -13.70 -35.51 9.55
C ARG A 367 -13.98 -34.98 10.97
N ARG A 368 -14.98 -35.52 11.66
CA ARG A 368 -15.26 -35.19 13.05
C ARG A 368 -14.10 -35.60 13.96
N VAL A 369 -13.53 -36.77 13.73
CA VAL A 369 -12.34 -37.23 14.49
C VAL A 369 -11.16 -36.28 14.26
N MET A 370 -10.92 -35.81 13.01
CA MET A 370 -9.87 -34.84 12.71
C MET A 370 -10.14 -33.48 13.37
N TYR A 371 -11.40 -33.03 13.42
CA TYR A 371 -11.82 -31.84 14.14
C TYR A 371 -11.44 -31.94 15.63
N GLU A 372 -11.81 -33.02 16.30
CA GLU A 372 -11.49 -33.26 17.71
C GLU A 372 -9.98 -33.34 17.95
N ALA A 373 -9.25 -34.09 17.11
CA ALA A 373 -7.79 -34.20 17.17
C ALA A 373 -7.09 -32.83 16.99
N SER A 374 -7.67 -31.97 16.19
CA SER A 374 -7.09 -30.62 15.92
C SER A 374 -7.36 -29.58 17.02
N GLY A 375 -8.02 -29.96 18.11
CA GLY A 375 -8.43 -29.05 19.19
C GLY A 375 -9.66 -28.22 18.80
N ASN A 376 -10.61 -28.86 18.15
CA ASN A 376 -11.93 -28.33 17.78
C ASN A 376 -11.87 -27.09 16.88
N GLN A 377 -11.02 -27.12 15.85
CA GLN A 377 -10.94 -26.03 14.88
C GLN A 377 -12.11 -26.10 13.88
N PRO A 378 -13.07 -25.13 13.88
CA PRO A 378 -14.32 -25.23 13.12
C PRO A 378 -14.12 -25.41 11.61
N GLN A 379 -13.07 -24.80 11.05
CA GLN A 379 -12.77 -24.90 9.62
C GLN A 379 -12.42 -26.32 9.14
N VAL A 380 -12.12 -27.24 10.04
CA VAL A 380 -11.95 -28.65 9.68
C VAL A 380 -13.27 -29.27 9.25
N LEU A 381 -14.38 -28.84 9.85
CA LEU A 381 -15.73 -29.32 9.49
C LEU A 381 -16.35 -28.49 8.35
N SER A 382 -16.18 -27.18 8.39
CA SER A 382 -16.89 -26.27 7.48
C SER A 382 -16.25 -26.12 6.10
N ALA A 383 -14.96 -26.46 5.93
CA ALA A 383 -14.32 -26.36 4.63
C ALA A 383 -14.84 -27.42 3.64
N PRO A 384 -15.10 -27.06 2.37
CA PRO A 384 -15.44 -28.05 1.33
C PRO A 384 -14.41 -29.18 1.20
N GLU A 385 -13.13 -28.85 1.34
CA GLU A 385 -12.03 -29.82 1.29
C GLU A 385 -11.19 -29.80 2.58
N PHE A 386 -10.80 -31.00 3.02
CA PHE A 386 -9.83 -31.17 4.09
C PHE A 386 -8.87 -32.32 3.76
N TRP A 387 -7.60 -31.96 3.61
CA TRP A 387 -6.54 -32.91 3.27
C TRP A 387 -5.55 -33.02 4.41
N VAL A 388 -5.07 -34.24 4.69
CA VAL A 388 -3.99 -34.52 5.64
C VAL A 388 -2.72 -34.86 4.87
N PHE A 389 -1.66 -34.14 5.16
CA PHE A 389 -0.34 -34.34 4.58
C PHE A 389 0.50 -35.16 5.56
N CYS A 390 0.95 -36.30 5.11
CA CYS A 390 1.73 -37.27 5.89
C CYS A 390 3.17 -37.35 5.38
N ALA A 391 4.12 -37.41 6.30
CA ALA A 391 5.48 -37.90 6.04
C ALA A 391 5.41 -39.43 5.93
N ASP A 392 5.95 -40.01 4.87
CA ASP A 392 5.72 -41.43 4.52
C ASP A 392 7.03 -42.09 4.09
N TYR A 393 7.65 -42.80 5.02
CA TYR A 393 8.75 -43.75 4.75
C TYR A 393 8.31 -45.20 4.57
N HIS A 394 7.06 -45.52 4.85
CA HIS A 394 6.54 -46.89 4.75
C HIS A 394 6.69 -47.46 3.35
N ARG A 395 6.34 -46.64 2.35
CA ARG A 395 6.44 -47.01 0.93
C ARG A 395 7.89 -47.31 0.53
N ASP A 396 8.84 -46.46 0.92
CA ASP A 396 10.24 -46.59 0.53
C ASP A 396 10.94 -47.68 1.29
N ALA A 397 10.63 -47.90 2.59
CA ALA A 397 11.12 -48.99 3.39
C ALA A 397 10.66 -50.35 2.84
N GLY A 398 9.42 -50.43 2.35
CA GLY A 398 8.91 -51.65 1.71
C GLY A 398 9.65 -52.03 0.42
N LEU A 399 10.26 -51.07 -0.25
CA LEU A 399 11.07 -51.28 -1.46
C LEU A 399 12.54 -51.51 -1.18
N CYS A 400 13.03 -51.20 0.02
CA CYS A 400 14.43 -51.31 0.40
C CYS A 400 14.62 -52.25 1.61
N PRO A 401 14.92 -53.56 1.42
CA PRO A 401 15.05 -54.51 2.53
C PRO A 401 16.19 -54.18 3.52
N LYS A 402 17.08 -53.25 3.19
CA LYS A 402 18.16 -52.76 4.05
C LYS A 402 17.87 -51.38 4.66
N ALA A 403 16.64 -50.91 4.55
CA ALA A 403 16.28 -49.65 5.16
C ALA A 403 16.49 -49.69 6.68
N ASP A 404 17.24 -48.73 7.19
CA ASP A 404 17.47 -48.53 8.60
C ASP A 404 16.81 -47.18 8.95
N LEU A 405 15.68 -47.24 9.62
CA LEU A 405 14.84 -46.12 9.97
C LEU A 405 14.94 -45.77 11.47
N GLY A 406 14.52 -44.59 11.85
CA GLY A 406 14.56 -44.13 13.24
C GLY A 406 15.57 -42.99 13.50
N TRP A 407 16.25 -42.52 12.48
CA TRP A 407 17.19 -41.41 12.56
C TRP A 407 16.43 -40.06 12.60
N THR A 408 16.86 -39.13 13.45
CA THR A 408 16.30 -37.76 13.52
C THR A 408 16.31 -37.05 12.16
N GLU A 409 17.36 -37.27 11.35
CA GLU A 409 17.48 -36.70 10.00
C GLU A 409 16.34 -37.16 9.08
N GLN A 410 15.91 -38.40 9.16
CA GLN A 410 14.78 -38.91 8.36
C GLN A 410 13.48 -38.21 8.70
N PHE A 411 13.22 -38.03 9.99
CA PHE A 411 12.03 -37.27 10.45
C PHE A 411 12.10 -35.80 10.00
N LEU A 412 13.26 -35.17 10.12
CA LEU A 412 13.46 -33.78 9.69
C LEU A 412 13.24 -33.65 8.17
N THR A 413 13.89 -34.49 7.37
CA THR A 413 13.80 -34.50 5.91
C THR A 413 12.35 -34.69 5.43
N SER A 414 11.65 -35.69 5.95
CA SER A 414 10.25 -35.95 5.56
C SER A 414 9.30 -34.81 5.96
N THR A 415 9.54 -34.20 7.11
CA THR A 415 8.75 -33.06 7.58
C THR A 415 9.01 -31.82 6.69
N LEU A 416 10.24 -31.61 6.23
CA LEU A 416 10.58 -30.54 5.27
C LEU A 416 9.91 -30.78 3.91
N ASP A 417 9.96 -32.00 3.38
CA ASP A 417 9.28 -32.37 2.13
C ASP A 417 7.76 -32.09 2.23
N VAL A 418 7.12 -32.47 3.34
CA VAL A 418 5.70 -32.13 3.58
C VAL A 418 5.49 -30.61 3.60
N GLY A 419 6.37 -29.87 4.26
CA GLY A 419 6.28 -28.40 4.31
C GLY A 419 6.32 -27.75 2.93
N ILE A 420 7.22 -28.23 2.06
CA ILE A 420 7.38 -27.76 0.68
C ILE A 420 6.14 -28.12 -0.16
N CYS A 421 5.70 -29.37 -0.10
CA CYS A 421 4.52 -29.84 -0.83
C CYS A 421 3.24 -29.09 -0.43
N VAL A 422 3.00 -28.89 0.86
CA VAL A 422 1.78 -28.21 1.33
C VAL A 422 1.81 -26.71 1.03
N GLN A 423 3.00 -26.09 0.98
CA GLN A 423 3.10 -24.71 0.52
C GLN A 423 2.77 -24.58 -0.98
N ASN A 424 3.21 -25.54 -1.81
CA ASN A 424 2.80 -25.60 -3.20
C ASN A 424 1.27 -25.74 -3.34
N ALA A 425 0.62 -26.58 -2.49
CA ALA A 425 -0.83 -26.67 -2.46
C ALA A 425 -1.49 -25.32 -2.16
N MET A 426 -0.96 -24.56 -1.18
CA MET A 426 -1.49 -23.26 -0.82
C MET A 426 -1.39 -22.26 -1.97
N VAL A 427 -0.23 -22.18 -2.62
CA VAL A 427 -0.03 -21.27 -3.77
C VAL A 427 -0.97 -21.66 -4.93
N ALA A 428 -1.08 -22.96 -5.23
CA ALA A 428 -1.94 -23.44 -6.30
C ALA A 428 -3.42 -23.12 -6.02
N LEU A 429 -3.93 -23.41 -4.82
CA LEU A 429 -5.33 -23.13 -4.50
C LEU A 429 -5.64 -21.62 -4.50
N GLU A 430 -4.73 -20.76 -4.01
CA GLU A 430 -4.90 -19.31 -4.05
C GLU A 430 -4.86 -18.77 -5.48
N SER A 431 -4.04 -19.34 -6.36
CA SER A 431 -4.00 -18.99 -7.79
C SER A 431 -5.30 -19.33 -8.53
N LEU A 432 -6.05 -20.30 -8.02
CA LEU A 432 -7.37 -20.69 -8.52
C LEU A 432 -8.53 -19.90 -7.88
N GLY A 433 -8.23 -18.86 -7.08
CA GLY A 433 -9.23 -18.05 -6.38
C GLY A 433 -9.78 -18.68 -5.10
N LEU A 434 -9.29 -19.84 -4.70
CA LEU A 434 -9.63 -20.48 -3.44
C LEU A 434 -8.89 -19.83 -2.27
N GLY A 435 -9.23 -20.23 -1.04
CA GLY A 435 -8.52 -19.84 0.16
C GLY A 435 -8.34 -21.03 1.08
N GLY A 436 -7.27 -21.03 1.88
CA GLY A 436 -6.96 -22.15 2.75
C GLY A 436 -6.43 -21.76 4.12
N CYS A 437 -6.39 -22.75 5.02
CA CYS A 437 -5.79 -22.63 6.34
C CYS A 437 -5.05 -23.92 6.71
N PHE A 438 -3.79 -23.77 7.10
CA PHE A 438 -3.02 -24.91 7.66
C PHE A 438 -3.51 -25.29 9.04
N ILE A 439 -3.76 -26.57 9.26
CA ILE A 439 -4.28 -27.15 10.50
C ILE A 439 -3.17 -27.89 11.25
N GLY A 440 -2.20 -27.12 11.75
CA GLY A 440 -1.14 -27.68 12.60
C GLY A 440 -1.64 -28.20 13.96
N GLY A 441 -2.86 -27.82 14.34
CA GLY A 441 -3.54 -28.35 15.52
C GLY A 441 -3.78 -29.84 15.49
N LEU A 442 -3.76 -30.49 14.33
CA LEU A 442 -3.87 -31.94 14.19
C LEU A 442 -2.90 -32.72 15.10
N ARG A 443 -1.71 -32.15 15.34
CA ARG A 443 -0.70 -32.71 16.24
C ARG A 443 -1.05 -32.61 17.74
N ASN A 444 -2.15 -31.98 18.13
CA ASN A 444 -2.60 -32.00 19.53
C ASN A 444 -3.18 -33.39 19.94
N GLY A 445 -3.77 -34.09 18.97
CA GLY A 445 -4.31 -35.42 19.17
C GLY A 445 -3.79 -36.37 18.09
N ILE A 446 -2.48 -36.45 17.94
CA ILE A 446 -1.83 -37.15 16.83
C ILE A 446 -2.13 -38.64 16.79
N ALA A 447 -2.09 -39.32 17.95
CA ALA A 447 -2.41 -40.73 18.03
C ALA A 447 -3.87 -41.04 17.62
N LYS A 448 -4.81 -40.13 17.95
CA LYS A 448 -6.21 -40.25 17.52
C LYS A 448 -6.34 -40.09 16.00
N ALA A 449 -5.61 -39.14 15.41
CA ALA A 449 -5.62 -38.96 13.97
C ALA A 449 -4.96 -40.12 13.22
N ASP A 450 -3.86 -40.63 13.74
CA ASP A 450 -3.14 -41.79 13.23
C ASP A 450 -4.04 -43.04 13.20
N GLN A 451 -4.60 -43.41 14.34
CA GLN A 451 -5.52 -44.55 14.46
C GLN A 451 -6.73 -44.44 13.53
N ALA A 452 -7.34 -43.24 13.47
CA ALA A 452 -8.54 -43.04 12.67
C ALA A 452 -8.26 -43.11 11.16
N LEU A 453 -7.09 -42.64 10.72
CA LEU A 453 -6.65 -42.70 9.32
C LEU A 453 -6.08 -44.09 8.95
N GLY A 454 -5.85 -44.97 9.91
CA GLY A 454 -5.29 -46.31 9.71
C GLY A 454 -3.86 -46.22 9.14
N LEU A 455 -3.04 -45.30 9.65
CA LEU A 455 -1.70 -45.11 9.12
C LEU A 455 -0.80 -46.29 9.47
N PRO A 456 -0.02 -46.81 8.53
CA PRO A 456 0.95 -47.88 8.82
C PRO A 456 2.17 -47.32 9.56
N GLU A 457 2.99 -48.22 10.09
CA GLU A 457 4.29 -47.86 10.67
C GLU A 457 5.12 -47.01 9.70
N ASN A 458 5.86 -46.03 10.21
CA ASN A 458 6.69 -45.06 9.45
C ASN A 458 5.87 -44.08 8.58
N VAL A 459 4.59 -43.89 8.84
CA VAL A 459 3.77 -42.82 8.30
C VAL A 459 3.31 -41.88 9.42
N TYR A 460 3.55 -40.58 9.26
CA TYR A 460 3.29 -39.58 10.29
C TYR A 460 2.43 -38.41 9.75
N PRO A 461 1.25 -38.12 10.37
CA PRO A 461 0.38 -37.05 9.92
C PRO A 461 0.90 -35.69 10.39
N VAL A 462 1.61 -34.95 9.51
CA VAL A 462 2.32 -33.72 9.86
C VAL A 462 1.35 -32.56 10.06
N LEU A 463 0.44 -32.33 9.13
CA LEU A 463 -0.59 -31.26 9.24
C LEU A 463 -1.77 -31.47 8.28
N GLY A 464 -2.88 -30.83 8.61
CA GLY A 464 -4.03 -30.73 7.72
C GLY A 464 -4.04 -29.43 6.92
N LEU A 465 -4.77 -29.44 5.81
CA LEU A 465 -5.10 -28.27 4.99
C LEU A 465 -6.62 -28.23 4.77
N ALA A 466 -7.29 -27.22 5.34
CA ALA A 466 -8.70 -26.93 5.10
C ALA A 466 -8.79 -25.84 4.03
N PHE A 467 -9.59 -26.04 2.97
CA PHE A 467 -9.71 -25.06 1.89
C PHE A 467 -11.03 -25.13 1.13
N GLY A 468 -11.35 -24.06 0.42
CA GLY A 468 -12.56 -23.91 -0.36
C GLY A 468 -12.71 -22.48 -0.91
N HIS A 469 -13.89 -22.17 -1.45
CA HIS A 469 -14.22 -20.81 -1.90
C HIS A 469 -14.37 -19.89 -0.67
N PRO A 470 -13.60 -18.79 -0.57
CA PRO A 470 -13.61 -17.96 0.62
C PRO A 470 -14.91 -17.14 0.73
N ALA A 471 -15.63 -17.29 1.84
CA ALA A 471 -16.73 -16.39 2.20
C ALA A 471 -16.21 -15.06 2.78
N PHE A 472 -15.02 -15.08 3.39
CA PHE A 472 -14.37 -13.90 3.93
C PHE A 472 -12.84 -14.05 3.89
N LYS A 473 -12.14 -12.98 3.48
CA LYS A 473 -10.68 -12.88 3.56
C LYS A 473 -10.29 -11.81 4.58
N ASN A 474 -9.37 -12.14 5.47
CA ASN A 474 -8.79 -11.17 6.40
C ASN A 474 -7.80 -10.25 5.68
N GLU A 475 -7.38 -9.17 6.37
CA GLU A 475 -6.26 -8.35 5.94
C GLU A 475 -4.94 -9.12 6.02
N VAL A 476 -3.99 -8.73 5.16
CA VAL A 476 -2.63 -9.30 5.19
C VAL A 476 -1.97 -8.97 6.54
N LYS A 477 -1.59 -10.00 7.26
CA LYS A 477 -0.94 -9.85 8.55
C LYS A 477 0.49 -9.33 8.36
N PRO A 478 0.93 -8.28 9.10
CA PRO A 478 2.31 -7.81 9.06
C PRO A 478 3.32 -8.94 9.33
N ARG A 479 4.46 -8.89 8.66
CA ARG A 479 5.60 -9.78 8.87
C ARG A 479 6.77 -8.98 9.43
N LEU A 480 7.69 -9.67 10.13
CA LEU A 480 8.94 -9.05 10.58
C LEU A 480 9.66 -8.38 9.40
N PRO A 481 10.16 -7.15 9.57
CA PRO A 481 10.96 -6.49 8.55
C PRO A 481 12.20 -7.29 8.15
N GLN A 482 12.60 -7.17 6.89
CA GLN A 482 13.81 -7.83 6.40
C GLN A 482 15.07 -7.39 7.18
N ALA A 483 15.13 -6.15 7.65
CA ALA A 483 16.20 -5.65 8.51
C ALA A 483 16.42 -6.48 9.79
N ILE A 484 15.38 -7.18 10.26
CA ILE A 484 15.46 -8.06 11.44
C ILE A 484 15.76 -9.52 11.04
N THR A 485 15.31 -9.96 9.87
CA THR A 485 15.27 -11.38 9.50
C THR A 485 16.29 -11.77 8.45
N VAL A 486 16.83 -10.81 7.68
CA VAL A 486 17.82 -11.07 6.62
C VAL A 486 19.19 -10.56 7.07
N MET A 487 20.15 -11.46 7.13
CA MET A 487 21.52 -11.16 7.55
C MET A 487 22.51 -11.62 6.49
N GLU A 488 23.59 -10.89 6.32
CA GLU A 488 24.63 -11.23 5.36
C GLU A 488 25.81 -11.88 6.08
N ASN A 489 26.25 -13.02 5.58
CA ASN A 489 27.43 -13.80 5.99
C ASN A 489 27.42 -14.37 7.43
N ARG A 490 26.74 -13.75 8.39
CA ARG A 490 26.72 -14.21 9.78
C ARG A 490 25.45 -13.75 10.51
N TYR A 491 25.12 -14.46 11.59
CA TYR A 491 24.04 -14.04 12.48
C TYR A 491 24.41 -12.75 13.24
N ILE A 492 23.50 -11.78 13.20
CA ILE A 492 23.61 -10.52 13.94
C ILE A 492 22.40 -10.43 14.86
N LYS A 493 22.63 -10.11 16.14
CA LYS A 493 21.52 -9.91 17.09
C LYS A 493 20.61 -8.77 16.57
N PRO A 494 19.32 -9.00 16.44
CA PRO A 494 18.38 -7.96 16.00
C PRO A 494 18.40 -6.74 16.92
N ASP A 495 18.22 -5.55 16.34
CA ASP A 495 18.10 -4.30 17.06
C ASP A 495 16.80 -4.28 17.88
N ALA A 496 16.91 -3.91 19.16
CA ALA A 496 15.77 -3.84 20.08
C ALA A 496 14.76 -2.75 19.65
N ASP A 497 15.24 -1.62 19.13
CA ASP A 497 14.38 -0.52 18.67
C ASP A 497 13.57 -0.93 17.43
N GLU A 498 14.16 -1.68 16.50
CA GLU A 498 13.44 -2.21 15.34
C GLU A 498 12.37 -3.23 15.75
N LEU A 499 12.64 -4.05 16.76
CA LEU A 499 11.65 -4.98 17.33
C LEU A 499 10.49 -4.23 18.00
N GLN A 500 10.78 -3.15 18.73
CA GLN A 500 9.75 -2.32 19.36
C GLN A 500 8.87 -1.61 18.30
N LYS A 501 9.46 -1.10 17.22
CA LYS A 501 8.72 -0.53 16.10
C LYS A 501 7.78 -1.56 15.47
N TYR A 502 8.24 -2.79 15.30
CA TYR A 502 7.41 -3.87 14.76
C TYR A 502 6.27 -4.25 15.73
N ASP A 503 6.52 -4.26 17.04
CA ASP A 503 5.46 -4.46 18.03
C ASP A 503 4.35 -3.41 17.92
N ALA A 504 4.68 -2.14 17.75
CA ALA A 504 3.71 -1.08 17.53
C ALA A 504 2.87 -1.28 16.24
N VAL A 505 3.50 -1.76 15.17
CA VAL A 505 2.79 -2.13 13.93
C VAL A 505 1.80 -3.27 14.18
N THR A 506 2.22 -4.30 14.91
CA THR A 506 1.34 -5.45 15.21
C THR A 506 0.24 -5.11 16.22
N GLU A 507 0.50 -4.23 17.19
CA GLU A 507 -0.53 -3.68 18.09
C GLU A 507 -1.63 -2.97 17.30
N THR A 508 -1.24 -2.10 16.36
CA THR A 508 -2.18 -1.42 15.46
C THR A 508 -2.99 -2.44 14.64
N TYR A 509 -2.32 -3.40 14.01
CA TYR A 509 -2.99 -4.45 13.24
C TYR A 509 -4.01 -5.23 14.09
N PHE A 510 -3.64 -5.66 15.29
CA PHE A 510 -4.55 -6.44 16.14
C PHE A 510 -5.71 -5.60 16.68
N ALA A 511 -5.51 -4.30 16.89
CA ALA A 511 -6.56 -3.39 17.35
C ALA A 511 -7.57 -3.02 16.25
N THR A 512 -7.11 -2.95 14.99
CA THR A 512 -7.91 -2.42 13.86
C THR A 512 -8.44 -3.49 12.90
N ARG A 513 -8.00 -4.75 13.02
CA ARG A 513 -8.46 -5.81 12.11
C ARG A 513 -9.98 -6.00 12.18
N ILE A 514 -10.60 -6.34 11.07
CA ILE A 514 -12.06 -6.43 10.90
C ILE A 514 -12.68 -7.47 11.83
N ARG A 515 -12.05 -8.65 11.93
CA ARG A 515 -12.57 -9.73 12.80
C ARG A 515 -11.72 -9.93 14.05
N SER A 516 -12.39 -10.01 15.19
CA SER A 516 -11.78 -10.21 16.51
C SER A 516 -10.68 -9.21 16.84
N PRO A 517 -10.97 -7.88 16.82
CA PRO A 517 -10.00 -6.88 17.26
C PRO A 517 -9.61 -7.14 18.71
N ARG A 518 -8.35 -6.97 19.04
CA ARG A 518 -7.84 -7.20 20.40
C ARG A 518 -6.59 -6.36 20.69
N LYS A 519 -6.35 -6.11 21.99
CA LYS A 519 -5.11 -5.49 22.47
C LYS A 519 -4.03 -6.57 22.61
N ASP A 520 -3.20 -6.71 21.59
CA ASP A 520 -2.14 -7.72 21.53
C ASP A 520 -0.96 -7.20 20.72
N SER A 521 0.24 -7.74 20.92
CA SER A 521 1.42 -7.47 20.10
C SER A 521 2.14 -8.77 19.76
N TRP A 522 3.10 -8.70 18.84
CA TRP A 522 3.89 -9.86 18.48
C TRP A 522 4.67 -10.41 19.67
N THR A 523 5.37 -9.55 20.42
CA THR A 523 6.14 -9.96 21.61
C THR A 523 5.28 -10.60 22.69
N LYS A 524 4.09 -10.05 22.98
CA LYS A 524 3.13 -10.68 23.90
C LYS A 524 2.69 -12.06 23.41
N GLY A 525 2.40 -12.17 22.10
CA GLY A 525 1.98 -13.42 21.49
C GLY A 525 3.05 -14.52 21.59
N ILE A 526 4.32 -14.22 21.25
CA ILE A 526 5.41 -15.21 21.36
C ILE A 526 5.69 -15.61 22.79
N GLY A 527 5.64 -14.67 23.76
CA GLY A 527 5.82 -14.97 25.18
C GLY A 527 4.84 -16.04 25.68
N GLY A 528 3.56 -15.92 25.31
CA GLY A 528 2.54 -16.91 25.66
C GLY A 528 2.74 -18.27 24.97
N VAL A 529 3.40 -18.29 23.80
CA VAL A 529 3.71 -19.54 23.06
C VAL A 529 4.93 -20.25 23.65
N LEU A 530 5.99 -19.51 23.97
CA LEU A 530 7.27 -20.07 24.41
C LEU A 530 7.32 -20.41 25.91
N ALA A 531 6.37 -19.92 26.70
CA ALA A 531 6.33 -20.14 28.14
C ALA A 531 6.03 -21.59 28.57
N ARG A 532 5.59 -22.45 27.65
CA ARG A 532 5.23 -23.84 27.95
C ARG A 532 5.40 -24.74 26.73
N GLU A 533 5.62 -26.02 26.99
CA GLU A 533 5.52 -27.05 25.95
C GLU A 533 4.08 -27.15 25.43
N ARG A 534 3.90 -27.03 24.13
CA ARG A 534 2.55 -26.98 23.52
C ARG A 534 1.99 -28.33 23.11
N ARG A 535 2.87 -29.30 22.82
CA ARG A 535 2.46 -30.62 22.26
C ARG A 535 3.43 -31.71 22.69
N PRO A 536 3.45 -32.09 23.98
CA PRO A 536 4.39 -33.10 24.47
C PRO A 536 4.19 -34.45 23.76
N CYS A 537 2.96 -34.81 23.38
CA CYS A 537 2.64 -36.06 22.67
C CYS A 537 3.37 -36.20 21.31
N VAL A 538 3.86 -35.14 20.71
CA VAL A 538 4.61 -35.20 19.44
C VAL A 538 5.98 -35.87 19.61
N LEU A 539 6.61 -35.73 20.77
CA LEU A 539 7.93 -36.30 21.05
C LEU A 539 7.84 -37.82 21.37
N GLU A 540 6.68 -38.28 21.83
CA GLU A 540 6.48 -39.68 22.20
C GLU A 540 6.10 -40.54 20.99
N PHE A 541 5.43 -39.95 20.02
CA PHE A 541 4.87 -40.62 18.86
C PHE A 541 5.91 -41.30 17.93
N PRO A 542 7.09 -40.70 17.60
CA PRO A 542 8.09 -41.33 16.75
C PRO A 542 8.89 -42.46 17.42
N ARG A 543 8.65 -42.73 18.72
CA ARG A 543 9.37 -43.76 19.50
C ARG A 543 8.59 -45.04 19.68
N SER A 544 7.35 -45.07 19.28
CA SER A 544 6.45 -46.23 19.30
C SER A 544 6.25 -46.85 17.92
#